data_0febce37e3c88b1dbb8b326f9d8b6256
#
_entry.id   0febce37e3c88b1dbb8b326f9d8b6256
#
_cell.length_a   1.000
_cell.length_b   1.000
_cell.length_c   1.000
_cell.angle_alpha   90.00
_cell.angle_beta   90.00
_cell.angle_gamma   90.00
#
_symmetry.space_group_name_H-M   'P 1'
#
loop_
_entity.id
_entity.type
_entity.pdbx_description
1 polymer ?
#
loop_
_entity_poly.entity_id
_entity_poly.type
_entity_poly.pdbx_seq_one_letter_code
_entity_poly.pdbx_strand_id
1 'polypeptide(L)'
;SMEDIDKKVKGKSFLILKKKNIKVHKGILEKEVKDIYKPYYINRVKKLPYITGKIAISKNFLIYSEGTKRITNSTSDKLTHYLRYKNDAILISSKTLNIDNPRLNCRISGLEKFSPKRIILDRNLKSNLKSFIFKTIKKNNTIIFFNTSNKIKEKILKKKGATLIKSSLNKNKQFDLKKIFKKLYTLNIRNLLIEGGDKITKTLLKANLVNQFYLFKSDKILSVNKKHQFFTSFDILQKKYDKIPKVASKINNDEIIIYKN
;
A
#
# COMPACT_ATOMS: atom_id res chain seq x y z
N SER A 1 29.16 0.98 6.39
CA SER A 1 28.19 2.10 6.32
C SER A 1 28.26 2.81 4.98
N MET A 2 27.25 3.60 4.63
CA MET A 2 27.21 4.41 3.40
C MET A 2 27.08 5.89 3.71
N GLU A 3 27.39 6.75 2.74
CA GLU A 3 27.12 8.19 2.85
C GLU A 3 25.62 8.47 2.81
N ASP A 4 25.18 9.47 3.60
CA ASP A 4 23.80 9.93 3.52
C ASP A 4 23.50 10.50 2.12
N ILE A 5 22.32 10.19 1.62
CA ILE A 5 21.84 10.66 0.32
C ILE A 5 21.31 12.11 0.38
N ASP A 6 21.04 12.63 1.57
CA ASP A 6 20.63 14.02 1.75
C ASP A 6 21.82 14.96 1.53
N LYS A 7 21.74 15.81 0.51
CA LYS A 7 22.78 16.80 0.16
C LYS A 7 23.21 17.67 1.35
N LYS A 8 22.33 17.89 2.33
CA LYS A 8 22.63 18.71 3.51
C LYS A 8 23.59 18.05 4.49
N VAL A 9 23.63 16.71 4.53
CA VAL A 9 24.44 15.90 5.47
C VAL A 9 25.49 15.03 4.76
N LYS A 10 25.38 14.85 3.45
CA LYS A 10 26.24 13.97 2.64
C LYS A 10 27.74 14.20 2.94
N GLY A 11 28.40 13.18 3.45
CA GLY A 11 29.84 13.20 3.74
C GLY A 11 30.27 14.02 4.96
N LYS A 12 29.43 14.90 5.52
CA LYS A 12 29.81 15.77 6.65
C LYS A 12 30.23 14.98 7.88
N SER A 13 29.49 13.92 8.22
CA SER A 13 29.81 13.06 9.36
C SER A 13 31.20 12.42 9.23
N PHE A 14 31.58 11.98 8.03
CA PHE A 14 32.90 11.41 7.77
C PHE A 14 34.02 12.46 7.94
N LEU A 15 33.77 13.69 7.45
CA LEU A 15 34.73 14.79 7.61
C LEU A 15 34.94 15.15 9.08
N ILE A 16 33.87 15.21 9.88
CA ILE A 16 33.94 15.49 11.31
C ILE A 16 34.74 14.41 12.04
N LEU A 17 34.46 13.14 11.78
CA LEU A 17 35.17 12.02 12.39
C LEU A 17 36.65 12.01 11.99
N LYS A 18 36.94 12.22 10.69
CA LYS A 18 38.34 12.31 10.20
C LYS A 18 39.13 13.46 10.84
N LYS A 19 38.50 14.63 11.01
CA LYS A 19 39.13 15.76 11.71
C LYS A 19 39.47 15.46 13.17
N LYS A 20 38.79 14.51 13.80
CA LYS A 20 39.04 14.02 15.15
C LYS A 20 39.96 12.79 15.20
N ASN A 21 40.68 12.50 14.12
CA ASN A 21 41.53 11.33 13.95
C ASN A 21 40.85 9.99 14.19
N ILE A 22 39.52 9.91 13.99
CA ILE A 22 38.78 8.68 14.11
C ILE A 22 38.80 7.97 12.75
N LYS A 23 39.35 6.73 12.72
CA LYS A 23 39.38 5.90 11.51
C LYS A 23 37.97 5.49 11.10
N VAL A 24 37.61 5.76 9.85
CA VAL A 24 36.27 5.48 9.31
C VAL A 24 36.37 4.52 8.13
N HIS A 25 35.67 3.42 8.21
CA HIS A 25 35.53 2.43 7.12
C HIS A 25 34.18 2.65 6.41
N LYS A 26 34.24 2.87 5.10
CA LYS A 26 33.06 2.99 4.21
C LYS A 26 32.78 1.69 3.48
N GLY A 27 31.54 1.50 3.02
CA GLY A 27 31.17 0.39 2.14
C GLY A 27 30.90 -0.95 2.84
N ILE A 28 31.12 -1.06 4.15
CA ILE A 28 30.81 -2.31 4.88
C ILE A 28 29.31 -2.54 4.87
N LEU A 29 28.87 -3.72 4.37
CA LEU A 29 27.47 -4.13 4.21
C LEU A 29 26.65 -3.09 3.43
N GLU A 30 27.24 -2.49 2.39
CA GLU A 30 26.62 -1.36 1.66
C GLU A 30 25.31 -1.77 0.98
N LYS A 31 25.24 -3.02 0.47
CA LYS A 31 24.05 -3.56 -0.18
C LYS A 31 22.88 -3.68 0.81
N GLU A 32 23.12 -4.25 1.96
CA GLU A 32 22.14 -4.42 3.04
C GLU A 32 21.66 -3.06 3.57
N VAL A 33 22.60 -2.14 3.76
CA VAL A 33 22.28 -0.78 4.20
C VAL A 33 21.43 -0.06 3.15
N LYS A 34 21.75 -0.16 1.86
CA LYS A 34 20.94 0.41 0.78
C LYS A 34 19.51 -0.12 0.78
N ASP A 35 19.33 -1.41 1.05
CA ASP A 35 17.99 -2.03 1.13
C ASP A 35 17.16 -1.46 2.30
N ILE A 36 17.78 -1.28 3.47
CA ILE A 36 17.15 -0.66 4.65
C ILE A 36 16.80 0.80 4.37
N TYR A 37 17.68 1.53 3.70
CA TYR A 37 17.50 2.96 3.37
C TYR A 37 16.61 3.21 2.15
N LYS A 38 16.19 2.17 1.41
CA LYS A 38 15.36 2.31 0.20
C LYS A 38 14.09 3.16 0.41
N PRO A 39 13.30 3.00 1.49
CA PRO A 39 12.16 3.88 1.76
C PRO A 39 12.57 5.35 1.92
N TYR A 40 13.64 5.61 2.68
CA TYR A 40 14.17 6.95 2.88
C TYR A 40 14.63 7.57 1.55
N TYR A 41 15.37 6.81 0.72
CA TYR A 41 15.79 7.24 -0.61
C TYR A 41 14.60 7.64 -1.50
N ILE A 42 13.56 6.80 -1.57
CA ILE A 42 12.37 7.07 -2.38
C ILE A 42 11.67 8.34 -1.90
N ASN A 43 11.53 8.50 -0.59
CA ASN A 43 10.91 9.68 -0.01
C ASN A 43 11.75 10.93 -0.26
N ARG A 44 13.04 10.87 -0.03
CA ARG A 44 13.92 12.06 -0.07
C ARG A 44 14.23 12.51 -1.48
N VAL A 45 14.55 11.55 -2.38
CA VAL A 45 14.99 11.82 -3.75
C VAL A 45 13.83 11.88 -4.73
N LYS A 46 12.96 10.85 -4.71
CA LYS A 46 11.85 10.75 -5.67
C LYS A 46 10.62 11.57 -5.26
N LYS A 47 10.55 12.06 -4.01
CA LYS A 47 9.40 12.78 -3.46
C LYS A 47 8.08 12.00 -3.62
N LEU A 48 8.16 10.69 -3.36
CA LEU A 48 7.05 9.75 -3.41
C LEU A 48 6.98 8.95 -2.11
N PRO A 49 5.82 8.43 -1.70
CA PRO A 49 5.76 7.43 -0.65
C PRO A 49 6.44 6.13 -1.09
N TYR A 50 6.97 5.38 -0.13
CA TYR A 50 7.33 3.97 -0.34
C TYR A 50 6.05 3.15 -0.43
N ILE A 51 5.88 2.41 -1.51
CA ILE A 51 4.63 1.73 -1.83
C ILE A 51 4.76 0.24 -1.59
N THR A 52 3.97 -0.26 -0.64
CA THR A 52 3.81 -1.68 -0.36
C THR A 52 2.47 -2.14 -0.91
N GLY A 53 2.47 -3.12 -1.82
CA GLY A 53 1.27 -3.80 -2.28
C GLY A 53 0.99 -5.05 -1.43
N LYS A 54 -0.28 -5.37 -1.19
CA LYS A 54 -0.69 -6.64 -0.57
C LYS A 54 -1.95 -7.16 -1.24
N ILE A 55 -1.94 -8.43 -1.58
CA ILE A 55 -3.13 -9.14 -2.03
C ILE A 55 -3.17 -10.56 -1.44
N ALA A 56 -4.37 -11.06 -1.19
CA ALA A 56 -4.59 -12.45 -0.83
C ALA A 56 -5.25 -13.17 -2.02
N ILE A 57 -4.77 -14.35 -2.35
CA ILE A 57 -5.31 -15.21 -3.40
C ILE A 57 -5.58 -16.62 -2.87
N SER A 58 -6.60 -17.27 -3.44
CA SER A 58 -6.83 -18.70 -3.24
C SER A 58 -5.86 -19.54 -4.06
N LYS A 59 -5.86 -20.85 -3.86
CA LYS A 59 -5.06 -21.80 -4.64
C LYS A 59 -5.32 -21.69 -6.14
N ASN A 60 -6.57 -21.43 -6.53
CA ASN A 60 -7.01 -21.22 -7.92
C ASN A 60 -7.06 -19.73 -8.33
N PHE A 61 -6.22 -18.88 -7.70
CA PHE A 61 -5.99 -17.47 -8.05
C PHE A 61 -7.20 -16.53 -7.93
N LEU A 62 -8.23 -16.86 -7.19
CA LEU A 62 -9.32 -15.94 -6.89
C LEU A 62 -8.93 -14.98 -5.76
N ILE A 63 -9.25 -13.70 -5.94
CA ILE A 63 -9.15 -12.64 -4.92
C ILE A 63 -10.50 -12.34 -4.28
N TYR A 64 -11.57 -12.82 -4.88
CA TYR A 64 -12.93 -12.68 -4.40
C TYR A 64 -13.81 -13.78 -5.01
N SER A 65 -14.71 -14.30 -4.19
CA SER A 65 -15.84 -15.14 -4.61
C SER A 65 -17.02 -14.86 -3.68
N GLU A 66 -18.22 -14.66 -4.25
CA GLU A 66 -19.43 -14.37 -3.48
C GLU A 66 -19.68 -15.47 -2.43
N GLY A 67 -20.02 -15.06 -1.20
CA GLY A 67 -20.19 -15.97 -0.07
C GLY A 67 -18.90 -16.28 0.70
N THR A 68 -17.72 -16.00 0.14
CA THR A 68 -16.46 -16.24 0.84
C THR A 68 -16.12 -15.06 1.75
N LYS A 69 -16.12 -15.31 3.04
CA LYS A 69 -15.77 -14.27 4.05
C LYS A 69 -14.26 -14.01 4.16
N ARG A 70 -13.43 -15.05 3.93
CA ARG A 70 -11.98 -14.96 4.16
C ARG A 70 -11.23 -15.97 3.30
N ILE A 71 -10.20 -15.49 2.59
CA ILE A 71 -9.32 -16.33 1.76
C ILE A 71 -8.21 -16.94 2.64
N THR A 72 -7.47 -16.12 3.34
CA THR A 72 -6.34 -16.49 4.20
C THR A 72 -6.77 -16.82 5.62
N ASN A 73 -5.92 -17.48 6.39
CA ASN A 73 -6.16 -17.84 7.78
C ASN A 73 -6.02 -16.64 8.76
N SER A 74 -6.36 -16.84 10.03
CA SER A 74 -6.32 -15.79 11.06
C SER A 74 -4.91 -15.31 11.39
N THR A 75 -3.91 -16.16 11.26
CA THR A 75 -2.51 -15.80 11.51
C THR A 75 -1.97 -14.90 10.40
N SER A 76 -2.32 -15.19 9.15
CA SER A 76 -2.04 -14.30 8.01
C SER A 76 -2.71 -12.93 8.16
N ASP A 77 -3.88 -12.87 8.80
CA ASP A 77 -4.52 -11.60 9.12
C ASP A 77 -3.69 -10.76 10.10
N LYS A 78 -3.02 -11.38 11.09
CA LYS A 78 -2.12 -10.64 12.00
C LYS A 78 -1.01 -9.92 11.22
N LEU A 79 -0.41 -10.59 10.22
CA LEU A 79 0.58 -9.93 9.34
C LEU A 79 -0.05 -8.81 8.52
N THR A 80 -1.29 -8.97 8.02
CA THR A 80 -2.01 -7.89 7.34
C THR A 80 -2.20 -6.68 8.28
N HIS A 81 -2.55 -6.91 9.54
CA HIS A 81 -2.67 -5.83 10.53
C HIS A 81 -1.34 -5.19 10.87
N TYR A 82 -0.26 -5.97 10.92
CA TYR A 82 1.10 -5.44 11.08
C TYR A 82 1.50 -4.56 9.88
N LEU A 83 1.21 -4.96 8.65
CA LEU A 83 1.43 -4.12 7.47
C LEU A 83 0.65 -2.81 7.56
N ARG A 84 -0.59 -2.82 8.06
CA ARG A 84 -1.37 -1.60 8.30
C ARG A 84 -0.74 -0.69 9.34
N TYR A 85 -0.23 -1.27 10.44
CA TYR A 85 0.51 -0.54 11.46
C TYR A 85 1.77 0.14 10.92
N LYS A 86 2.52 -0.53 10.04
CA LYS A 86 3.79 -0.06 9.48
C LYS A 86 3.63 1.02 8.41
N ASN A 87 2.42 1.34 7.98
CA ASN A 87 2.17 2.29 6.91
C ASN A 87 1.36 3.49 7.39
N ASP A 88 1.69 4.70 6.90
CA ASP A 88 1.01 5.95 7.25
C ASP A 88 -0.41 5.99 6.67
N ALA A 89 -0.61 5.34 5.53
CA ALA A 89 -1.89 5.31 4.85
C ALA A 89 -2.12 3.98 4.13
N ILE A 90 -3.41 3.67 3.91
CA ILE A 90 -3.88 2.53 3.13
C ILE A 90 -4.78 3.00 2.01
N LEU A 91 -4.52 2.53 0.79
CA LEU A 91 -5.25 2.94 -0.41
C LEU A 91 -6.05 1.77 -0.99
N ILE A 92 -7.34 2.07 -1.26
CA ILE A 92 -8.25 1.18 -1.98
C ILE A 92 -9.02 1.93 -3.07
N SER A 93 -9.70 1.20 -3.94
CA SER A 93 -10.68 1.76 -4.87
C SER A 93 -12.09 1.79 -4.27
N SER A 94 -12.97 2.66 -4.80
CA SER A 94 -14.39 2.65 -4.46
C SER A 94 -15.07 1.32 -4.78
N LYS A 95 -14.58 0.58 -5.79
CA LYS A 95 -15.09 -0.77 -6.09
C LYS A 95 -14.81 -1.73 -4.93
N THR A 96 -13.57 -1.77 -4.43
CA THR A 96 -13.17 -2.56 -3.25
C THR A 96 -13.99 -2.14 -2.02
N LEU A 97 -14.15 -0.82 -1.80
CA LEU A 97 -14.97 -0.31 -0.70
C LEU A 97 -16.42 -0.84 -0.76
N ASN A 98 -17.03 -0.79 -1.93
CA ASN A 98 -18.44 -1.16 -2.08
C ASN A 98 -18.68 -2.68 -2.03
N ILE A 99 -17.70 -3.49 -2.45
CA ILE A 99 -17.80 -4.95 -2.42
C ILE A 99 -17.49 -5.49 -1.03
N ASP A 100 -16.36 -5.10 -0.44
CA ASP A 100 -15.82 -5.74 0.75
C ASP A 100 -16.22 -5.03 2.04
N ASN A 101 -16.69 -3.77 1.94
CA ASN A 101 -16.99 -2.90 3.09
C ASN A 101 -15.93 -2.98 4.20
N PRO A 102 -14.64 -2.80 3.88
CA PRO A 102 -13.54 -3.11 4.77
C PRO A 102 -13.39 -2.07 5.89
N ARG A 103 -12.84 -2.48 7.02
CA ARG A 103 -12.54 -1.57 8.14
C ARG A 103 -11.26 -0.76 7.94
N LEU A 104 -10.25 -1.33 7.29
CA LEU A 104 -8.93 -0.74 6.99
C LEU A 104 -8.22 -0.14 8.22
N ASN A 105 -8.35 -0.76 9.37
CA ASN A 105 -7.69 -0.36 10.60
C ASN A 105 -6.71 -1.43 11.08
N CYS A 106 -5.78 -1.06 11.95
CA CYS A 106 -5.00 -2.00 12.73
C CYS A 106 -5.87 -2.55 13.87
N ARG A 107 -5.80 -3.87 14.09
CA ARG A 107 -6.50 -4.58 15.19
C ARG A 107 -5.53 -5.48 15.97
N ILE A 108 -4.28 -5.04 16.11
CA ILE A 108 -3.32 -5.64 17.03
C ILE A 108 -3.51 -4.93 18.37
N SER A 109 -3.67 -5.71 19.45
CA SER A 109 -3.84 -5.17 20.78
C SER A 109 -2.72 -4.19 21.15
N GLY A 110 -3.10 -3.00 21.63
CA GLY A 110 -2.18 -1.90 21.96
C GLY A 110 -1.71 -1.05 20.76
N LEU A 111 -1.98 -1.47 19.51
CA LEU A 111 -1.55 -0.74 18.30
C LEU A 111 -2.72 -0.11 17.52
N GLU A 112 -3.94 -0.15 18.01
CA GLU A 112 -5.14 0.31 17.29
C GLU A 112 -5.09 1.80 16.96
N LYS A 113 -4.49 2.62 17.84
CA LYS A 113 -4.31 4.06 17.67
C LYS A 113 -3.41 4.42 16.48
N PHE A 114 -2.56 3.48 16.05
CA PHE A 114 -1.69 3.64 14.87
C PHE A 114 -2.33 3.14 13.58
N SER A 115 -3.66 3.06 13.53
CA SER A 115 -4.37 2.73 12.29
C SER A 115 -4.06 3.73 11.19
N PRO A 116 -3.78 3.27 9.95
CA PRO A 116 -3.38 4.15 8.84
C PRO A 116 -4.51 5.09 8.41
N LYS A 117 -4.16 6.23 7.83
CA LYS A 117 -5.09 7.08 7.09
C LYS A 117 -5.70 6.30 5.93
N ARG A 118 -6.97 6.50 5.63
CA ARG A 118 -7.67 5.80 4.55
C ARG A 118 -7.69 6.64 3.28
N ILE A 119 -7.21 6.09 2.18
CA ILE A 119 -7.21 6.74 0.87
C ILE A 119 -8.16 5.98 -0.05
N ILE A 120 -9.14 6.67 -0.62
CA ILE A 120 -10.13 6.08 -1.52
C ILE A 120 -9.99 6.72 -2.89
N LEU A 121 -9.79 5.91 -3.93
CA LEU A 121 -9.88 6.33 -5.31
C LEU A 121 -11.34 6.17 -5.78
N ASP A 122 -12.08 7.25 -5.84
CA ASP A 122 -13.50 7.27 -6.22
C ASP A 122 -13.79 8.29 -7.31
N ARG A 123 -13.45 7.96 -8.55
CA ARG A 123 -13.53 8.88 -9.69
C ARG A 123 -14.85 9.65 -9.77
N ASN A 124 -15.96 8.99 -9.54
CA ASN A 124 -17.30 9.53 -9.75
C ASN A 124 -18.10 9.66 -8.44
N LEU A 125 -17.45 9.61 -7.27
CA LEU A 125 -18.08 9.63 -5.96
C LEU A 125 -19.21 8.58 -5.82
N LYS A 126 -18.92 7.33 -6.28
CA LYS A 126 -19.85 6.20 -6.23
C LYS A 126 -19.76 5.36 -4.94
N SER A 127 -18.91 5.74 -4.00
CA SER A 127 -18.78 5.07 -2.71
C SER A 127 -20.11 5.06 -1.96
N ASN A 128 -20.42 3.92 -1.34
CA ASN A 128 -21.61 3.77 -0.50
C ASN A 128 -21.41 4.50 0.83
N LEU A 129 -22.18 5.56 1.06
CA LEU A 129 -22.11 6.42 2.25
C LEU A 129 -22.47 5.68 3.56
N LYS A 130 -23.09 4.50 3.48
CA LYS A 130 -23.40 3.63 4.64
C LYS A 130 -22.24 2.70 5.01
N SER A 131 -21.13 2.70 4.25
CA SER A 131 -19.99 1.81 4.51
C SER A 131 -19.34 2.10 5.88
N PHE A 132 -18.68 1.08 6.45
CA PHE A 132 -18.02 1.16 7.74
C PHE A 132 -16.98 2.31 7.80
N ILE A 133 -16.27 2.57 6.72
CA ILE A 133 -15.29 3.67 6.63
C ILE A 133 -15.96 5.01 6.95
N PHE A 134 -17.12 5.30 6.38
CA PHE A 134 -17.82 6.57 6.61
C PHE A 134 -18.56 6.66 7.94
N LYS A 135 -18.84 5.52 8.58
CA LYS A 135 -19.34 5.49 9.97
C LYS A 135 -18.23 5.82 10.99
N THR A 136 -16.98 5.51 10.65
CA THR A 136 -15.83 5.66 11.55
C THR A 136 -14.81 6.72 11.09
N ILE A 137 -15.25 7.65 10.25
CA ILE A 137 -14.37 8.63 9.59
C ILE A 137 -13.69 9.58 10.59
N LYS A 138 -14.37 9.95 11.66
CA LYS A 138 -13.83 10.80 12.74
C LYS A 138 -12.66 10.16 13.49
N LYS A 139 -12.64 8.81 13.58
CA LYS A 139 -11.56 8.07 14.26
C LYS A 139 -10.33 7.87 13.38
N ASN A 140 -10.52 7.81 12.05
CA ASN A 140 -9.46 7.56 11.09
C ASN A 140 -9.61 8.51 9.90
N ASN A 141 -8.67 9.43 9.74
CA ASN A 141 -8.67 10.38 8.65
C ASN A 141 -8.85 9.69 7.29
N THR A 142 -9.82 10.16 6.51
CA THR A 142 -10.13 9.59 5.21
C THR A 142 -10.00 10.65 4.12
N ILE A 143 -9.17 10.36 3.12
CA ILE A 143 -8.95 11.20 1.95
C ILE A 143 -9.57 10.52 0.74
N ILE A 144 -10.35 11.24 -0.04
CA ILE A 144 -11.00 10.72 -1.24
C ILE A 144 -10.50 11.51 -2.45
N PHE A 145 -9.86 10.80 -3.38
CA PHE A 145 -9.53 11.35 -4.68
C PHE A 145 -10.70 11.12 -5.63
N PHE A 146 -11.19 12.19 -6.24
CA PHE A 146 -12.30 12.17 -7.20
C PHE A 146 -11.98 13.01 -8.44
N ASN A 147 -12.75 12.83 -9.50
CA ASN A 147 -12.62 13.61 -10.73
C ASN A 147 -13.95 14.30 -11.08
N THR A 148 -15.01 13.51 -11.21
CA THR A 148 -16.34 14.01 -11.56
C THR A 148 -17.01 14.57 -10.31
N SER A 149 -17.40 15.84 -10.37
CA SER A 149 -18.06 16.56 -9.28
C SER A 149 -19.49 16.03 -9.06
N ASN A 150 -19.85 15.91 -7.78
CA ASN A 150 -21.21 15.70 -7.32
C ASN A 150 -21.41 16.52 -6.03
N LYS A 151 -21.94 17.70 -6.20
CA LYS A 151 -22.04 18.70 -5.12
C LYS A 151 -22.75 18.18 -3.86
N ILE A 152 -23.82 17.40 -4.03
CA ILE A 152 -24.56 16.81 -2.91
C ILE A 152 -23.67 15.82 -2.13
N LYS A 153 -23.03 14.87 -2.82
CA LYS A 153 -22.13 13.90 -2.19
C LYS A 153 -20.88 14.54 -1.59
N GLU A 154 -20.32 15.55 -2.26
CA GLU A 154 -19.20 16.32 -1.72
C GLU A 154 -19.56 16.98 -0.39
N LYS A 155 -20.73 17.64 -0.30
CA LYS A 155 -21.23 18.26 0.93
C LYS A 155 -21.40 17.23 2.04
N ILE A 156 -22.03 16.08 1.73
CA ILE A 156 -22.23 14.99 2.70
C ILE A 156 -20.90 14.43 3.20
N LEU A 157 -19.96 14.13 2.31
CA LEU A 157 -18.66 13.56 2.64
C LEU A 157 -17.81 14.51 3.49
N LYS A 158 -17.81 15.82 3.14
CA LYS A 158 -17.14 16.87 3.94
C LYS A 158 -17.77 16.97 5.35
N LYS A 159 -19.10 16.99 5.45
CA LYS A 159 -19.81 17.02 6.74
C LYS A 159 -19.48 15.79 7.60
N LYS A 160 -19.23 14.64 6.99
CA LYS A 160 -18.76 13.44 7.68
C LYS A 160 -17.29 13.52 8.12
N GLY A 161 -16.50 14.47 7.62
CA GLY A 161 -15.09 14.65 7.96
C GLY A 161 -14.10 14.11 6.92
N ALA A 162 -14.54 13.81 5.69
CA ALA A 162 -13.65 13.41 4.61
C ALA A 162 -12.88 14.61 4.03
N THR A 163 -11.60 14.43 3.74
CA THR A 163 -10.83 15.33 2.90
C THR A 163 -11.05 14.95 1.42
N LEU A 164 -11.61 15.84 0.64
CA LEU A 164 -11.86 15.62 -0.79
C LEU A 164 -10.79 16.30 -1.63
N ILE A 165 -10.17 15.55 -2.55
CA ILE A 165 -9.13 16.07 -3.45
C ILE A 165 -9.54 15.74 -4.89
N LYS A 166 -9.82 16.80 -5.67
CA LYS A 166 -10.08 16.66 -7.11
C LYS A 166 -8.77 16.31 -7.81
N SER A 167 -8.80 15.32 -8.69
CA SER A 167 -7.61 14.84 -9.41
C SER A 167 -7.94 14.63 -10.88
N SER A 168 -7.00 15.02 -11.75
CA SER A 168 -7.11 14.81 -13.20
C SER A 168 -6.97 13.31 -13.55
N LEU A 169 -7.53 12.96 -14.70
CA LEU A 169 -7.38 11.65 -15.31
C LEU A 169 -6.29 11.71 -16.39
N ASN A 170 -5.68 10.57 -16.67
CA ASN A 170 -4.79 10.38 -17.81
C ASN A 170 -5.59 10.19 -19.12
N LYS A 171 -4.89 10.03 -20.26
CA LYS A 171 -5.48 9.82 -21.58
C LYS A 171 -6.45 8.61 -21.62
N ASN A 172 -6.22 7.60 -20.78
CA ASN A 172 -7.08 6.41 -20.67
C ASN A 172 -8.25 6.59 -19.70
N LYS A 173 -8.62 7.82 -19.36
CA LYS A 173 -9.68 8.15 -18.39
C LYS A 173 -9.51 7.45 -17.03
N GLN A 174 -8.26 7.22 -16.61
CA GLN A 174 -7.90 6.65 -15.30
C GLN A 174 -7.15 7.69 -14.47
N PHE A 175 -7.14 7.56 -13.16
CA PHE A 175 -6.32 8.41 -12.30
C PHE A 175 -4.85 8.31 -12.66
N ASP A 176 -4.16 9.45 -12.74
CA ASP A 176 -2.70 9.51 -12.77
C ASP A 176 -2.16 9.20 -11.37
N LEU A 177 -1.84 7.92 -11.15
CA LEU A 177 -1.39 7.45 -9.84
C LEU A 177 -0.10 8.12 -9.38
N LYS A 178 0.80 8.47 -10.31
CA LYS A 178 2.05 9.17 -9.96
C LYS A 178 1.78 10.56 -9.42
N LYS A 179 0.82 11.30 -10.00
CA LYS A 179 0.37 12.61 -9.47
C LYS A 179 -0.29 12.45 -8.10
N ILE A 180 -1.14 11.43 -7.92
CA ILE A 180 -1.75 11.14 -6.63
C ILE A 180 -0.69 10.86 -5.58
N PHE A 181 0.32 10.03 -5.87
CA PHE A 181 1.38 9.70 -4.91
C PHE A 181 2.25 10.91 -4.57
N LYS A 182 2.56 11.79 -5.54
CA LYS A 182 3.20 13.08 -5.25
C LYS A 182 2.36 13.92 -4.28
N LYS A 183 1.04 13.98 -4.50
CA LYS A 183 0.13 14.70 -3.60
C LYS A 183 0.10 14.06 -2.22
N LEU A 184 0.06 12.74 -2.11
CA LEU A 184 0.13 12.04 -0.82
C LEU A 184 1.44 12.34 -0.09
N TYR A 185 2.57 12.38 -0.81
CA TYR A 185 3.86 12.78 -0.23
C TYR A 185 3.81 14.21 0.37
N THR A 186 3.18 15.19 -0.31
CA THR A 186 3.00 16.55 0.26
C THR A 186 2.09 16.58 1.49
N LEU A 187 1.26 15.55 1.69
CA LEU A 187 0.41 15.36 2.87
C LEU A 187 1.08 14.54 3.99
N ASN A 188 2.42 14.46 3.95
CA ASN A 188 3.25 13.73 4.92
C ASN A 188 2.98 12.23 4.98
N ILE A 189 2.53 11.61 3.88
CA ILE A 189 2.43 10.16 3.74
C ILE A 189 3.73 9.67 3.14
N ARG A 190 4.51 8.93 3.92
CA ARG A 190 5.83 8.39 3.56
C ARG A 190 5.77 6.91 3.17
N ASN A 191 4.91 6.15 3.83
CA ASN A 191 4.68 4.73 3.59
C ASN A 191 3.21 4.51 3.23
N LEU A 192 2.96 3.88 2.08
CA LEU A 192 1.62 3.67 1.54
C LEU A 192 1.38 2.19 1.30
N LEU A 193 0.39 1.62 1.99
CA LEU A 193 -0.10 0.27 1.73
C LEU A 193 -1.21 0.31 0.66
N ILE A 194 -1.12 -0.58 -0.32
CA ILE A 194 -2.18 -0.78 -1.33
C ILE A 194 -2.85 -2.12 -1.04
N GLU A 195 -4.09 -2.09 -0.60
CA GLU A 195 -4.98 -3.26 -0.47
C GLU A 195 -6.08 -3.17 -1.53
N GLY A 196 -5.70 -3.14 -2.79
CA GLY A 196 -6.63 -2.97 -3.91
C GLY A 196 -6.94 -4.29 -4.62
N GLY A 197 -8.02 -4.30 -5.41
CA GLY A 197 -8.30 -5.40 -6.32
C GLY A 197 -7.31 -5.46 -7.49
N ASP A 198 -7.42 -6.50 -8.34
CA ASP A 198 -6.47 -6.78 -9.42
C ASP A 198 -6.23 -5.59 -10.36
N LYS A 199 -7.27 -4.84 -10.72
CA LYS A 199 -7.14 -3.71 -11.67
C LYS A 199 -6.14 -2.63 -11.23
N ILE A 200 -6.21 -2.19 -9.97
CA ILE A 200 -5.28 -1.18 -9.45
C ILE A 200 -3.89 -1.79 -9.26
N THR A 201 -3.81 -3.00 -8.76
CA THR A 201 -2.57 -3.76 -8.59
C THR A 201 -1.86 -3.90 -9.93
N LYS A 202 -2.55 -4.35 -10.97
CA LYS A 202 -2.02 -4.50 -12.33
C LYS A 202 -1.46 -3.18 -12.89
N THR A 203 -2.21 -2.09 -12.70
CA THR A 203 -1.77 -0.76 -13.15
C THR A 203 -0.47 -0.33 -12.46
N LEU A 204 -0.38 -0.54 -11.15
CA LEU A 204 0.81 -0.18 -10.36
C LEU A 204 2.03 -1.03 -10.70
N LEU A 205 1.84 -2.35 -10.84
CA LEU A 205 2.92 -3.28 -11.20
C LEU A 205 3.45 -3.00 -12.62
N LYS A 206 2.56 -2.78 -13.60
CA LYS A 206 2.97 -2.41 -14.96
C LYS A 206 3.78 -1.12 -15.00
N ALA A 207 3.44 -0.15 -14.17
CA ALA A 207 4.11 1.15 -14.08
C ALA A 207 5.37 1.14 -13.18
N ASN A 208 5.79 0.00 -12.63
CA ASN A 208 6.90 -0.14 -11.67
C ASN A 208 6.78 0.84 -10.47
N LEU A 209 5.56 1.07 -10.00
CA LEU A 209 5.30 2.00 -8.89
C LEU A 209 5.27 1.31 -7.52
N VAL A 210 5.25 -0.01 -7.47
CA VAL A 210 5.30 -0.79 -6.23
C VAL A 210 6.75 -1.05 -5.87
N ASN A 211 7.14 -0.82 -4.62
CA ASN A 211 8.49 -1.06 -4.14
C ASN A 211 8.64 -2.43 -3.49
N GLN A 212 7.58 -2.87 -2.80
CA GLN A 212 7.49 -4.19 -2.19
C GLN A 212 6.08 -4.73 -2.33
N PHE A 213 5.94 -6.02 -2.60
CA PHE A 213 4.64 -6.65 -2.78
C PHE A 213 4.53 -7.94 -1.96
N TYR A 214 3.50 -8.03 -1.16
CA TYR A 214 3.15 -9.22 -0.38
C TYR A 214 2.03 -9.98 -1.07
N LEU A 215 2.33 -11.16 -1.57
CA LEU A 215 1.35 -12.10 -2.11
C LEU A 215 1.05 -13.17 -1.06
N PHE A 216 -0.16 -13.17 -0.54
CA PHE A 216 -0.65 -14.17 0.40
C PHE A 216 -1.42 -15.23 -0.39
N LYS A 217 -0.89 -16.44 -0.47
CA LYS A 217 -1.49 -17.56 -1.21
C LYS A 217 -2.03 -18.59 -0.23
N SER A 218 -3.35 -18.75 -0.23
CA SER A 218 -4.04 -19.77 0.56
C SER A 218 -4.06 -21.11 -0.18
N ASP A 219 -4.12 -22.19 0.56
CA ASP A 219 -4.33 -23.55 0.05
C ASP A 219 -5.81 -23.80 -0.35
N LYS A 220 -6.73 -22.91 0.03
CA LYS A 220 -8.15 -23.02 -0.26
C LYS A 220 -8.43 -22.85 -1.75
N ILE A 221 -9.31 -23.70 -2.27
CA ILE A 221 -9.92 -23.53 -3.59
C ILE A 221 -11.26 -22.83 -3.39
N LEU A 222 -11.47 -21.72 -4.07
CA LEU A 222 -12.74 -20.99 -4.04
C LEU A 222 -13.60 -21.34 -5.24
N SER A 223 -14.92 -21.33 -5.05
CA SER A 223 -15.87 -21.56 -6.12
C SER A 223 -15.85 -20.44 -7.15
N VAL A 224 -15.87 -20.80 -8.42
CA VAL A 224 -16.06 -19.87 -9.54
C VAL A 224 -17.57 -19.72 -9.75
N ASN A 225 -18.16 -18.73 -9.09
CA ASN A 225 -19.60 -18.43 -9.15
C ASN A 225 -19.88 -17.19 -10.00
N LYS A 226 -21.16 -16.74 -10.05
CA LYS A 226 -21.57 -15.57 -10.86
C LYS A 226 -20.80 -14.28 -10.52
N LYS A 227 -20.34 -14.12 -9.27
CA LYS A 227 -19.58 -12.94 -8.83
C LYS A 227 -18.25 -13.37 -8.24
N HIS A 228 -17.23 -13.45 -9.07
CA HIS A 228 -15.86 -13.77 -8.68
C HIS A 228 -14.86 -12.82 -9.34
N GLN A 229 -13.63 -12.80 -8.84
CA GLN A 229 -12.53 -12.04 -9.43
C GLN A 229 -11.22 -12.81 -9.31
N PHE A 230 -10.51 -12.92 -10.44
CA PHE A 230 -9.18 -13.50 -10.50
C PHE A 230 -8.07 -12.47 -10.25
N PHE A 231 -6.95 -12.94 -9.76
CA PHE A 231 -5.69 -12.22 -9.76
C PHE A 231 -4.97 -12.51 -11.08
N THR A 232 -4.95 -11.52 -11.98
CA THR A 232 -4.37 -11.66 -13.34
C THR A 232 -2.99 -11.03 -13.47
N SER A 233 -2.40 -10.61 -12.36
CA SER A 233 -1.14 -9.86 -12.36
C SER A 233 0.06 -10.71 -11.92
N PHE A 234 -0.10 -12.02 -11.76
CA PHE A 234 0.94 -12.92 -11.26
C PHE A 234 2.17 -12.94 -12.18
N ASP A 235 1.97 -13.04 -13.50
CA ASP A 235 3.06 -13.04 -14.49
C ASP A 235 3.88 -11.73 -14.45
N ILE A 236 3.23 -10.60 -14.16
CA ILE A 236 3.92 -9.31 -14.04
C ILE A 236 4.83 -9.32 -12.82
N LEU A 237 4.35 -9.87 -11.69
CA LEU A 237 5.16 -10.05 -10.49
C LEU A 237 6.39 -10.91 -10.78
N GLN A 238 6.20 -12.07 -11.41
CA GLN A 238 7.29 -13.00 -11.70
C GLN A 238 8.34 -12.42 -12.67
N LYS A 239 7.89 -11.65 -13.68
CA LYS A 239 8.78 -11.12 -14.71
C LYS A 239 9.51 -9.84 -14.34
N LYS A 240 8.94 -9.02 -13.42
CA LYS A 240 9.43 -7.67 -13.14
C LYS A 240 9.91 -7.43 -11.72
N TYR A 241 9.69 -8.36 -10.81
CA TYR A 241 9.99 -8.20 -9.40
C TYR A 241 10.78 -9.38 -8.88
N ASP A 242 11.82 -9.11 -8.11
CA ASP A 242 12.64 -10.15 -7.51
C ASP A 242 11.90 -10.79 -6.33
N LYS A 243 11.77 -12.11 -6.37
CA LYS A 243 11.29 -12.89 -5.24
C LYS A 243 12.36 -12.90 -4.17
N ILE A 244 12.03 -12.40 -2.98
CA ILE A 244 12.98 -12.45 -1.87
C ILE A 244 13.03 -13.87 -1.33
N PRO A 245 14.23 -14.49 -1.27
CA PRO A 245 14.43 -15.77 -0.57
C PRO A 245 14.06 -15.61 0.89
N LYS A 246 13.51 -16.66 1.49
CA LYS A 246 12.78 -16.51 2.74
C LYS A 246 13.46 -17.02 3.99
N VAL A 247 13.10 -16.28 5.04
CA VAL A 247 13.00 -16.80 6.40
C VAL A 247 11.50 -17.05 6.65
N ALA A 248 11.05 -18.26 6.76
CA ALA A 248 9.67 -18.71 6.96
C ALA A 248 8.64 -18.19 5.92
N SER A 249 8.25 -19.07 5.04
CA SER A 249 7.33 -18.79 3.95
C SER A 249 5.89 -19.19 4.21
N LYS A 250 5.68 -20.07 5.18
CA LYS A 250 4.35 -20.58 5.51
C LYS A 250 3.88 -20.06 6.86
N ILE A 251 2.66 -19.57 6.90
CA ILE A 251 1.96 -19.22 8.13
C ILE A 251 0.76 -20.16 8.18
N ASN A 252 0.91 -21.24 8.92
CA ASN A 252 0.03 -22.41 8.84
C ASN A 252 0.00 -22.90 7.38
N ASN A 253 -1.19 -23.00 6.76
CA ASN A 253 -1.35 -23.46 5.38
C ASN A 253 -1.25 -22.33 4.33
N ASP A 254 -1.08 -21.07 4.73
CA ASP A 254 -0.90 -19.97 3.78
C ASP A 254 0.57 -19.77 3.43
N GLU A 255 0.88 -19.52 2.18
CA GLU A 255 2.19 -19.13 1.69
C GLU A 255 2.27 -17.61 1.56
N ILE A 256 3.29 -16.98 2.16
CA ILE A 256 3.56 -15.56 2.01
C ILE A 256 4.76 -15.37 1.10
N ILE A 257 4.55 -14.78 -0.06
CA ILE A 257 5.61 -14.49 -1.03
C ILE A 257 5.83 -12.99 -1.06
N ILE A 258 7.10 -12.58 -0.91
CA ILE A 258 7.48 -11.17 -0.95
C ILE A 258 8.27 -10.93 -2.23
N TYR A 259 7.87 -9.89 -2.95
CA TYR A 259 8.56 -9.40 -4.15
C TYR A 259 9.08 -7.98 -3.90
N LYS A 260 10.27 -7.67 -4.43
CA LYS A 260 10.86 -6.32 -4.43
C LYS A 260 11.18 -5.84 -5.84
N ASN A 261 11.14 -4.52 -6.02
CA ASN A 261 11.58 -3.85 -7.24
C ASN A 261 12.91 -3.15 -6.98
#